data_fa060f25983dbb92df38b9284f8134ed
#
_entry.id   fa060f25983dbb92df38b9284f8134ed
#
_cell.length_a   1.000
_cell.length_b   1.000
_cell.length_c   1.000
_cell.angle_alpha   90.00
_cell.angle_beta   90.00
_cell.angle_gamma   90.00
#
_symmetry.space_group_name_H-M   'P 1'
#
loop_
_entity.id
_entity.type
_entity.pdbx_description
1 polymer ?
#
loop_
_entity_poly.entity_id
_entity_poly.type
_entity_poly.pdbx_seq_one_letter_code
_entity_poly.pdbx_strand_id
1 'polypeptide(L)'
;MHVFENFEEVKAAIGTEVGASEWLEVTQKRIDQFAEATGDQQWIHVDVERARRELPTHTTIAHGLLTLALAPWFVRSVIGLKAIKNTLKYGANRIRYLTPVPAGSKLRGRISILAAEDAPQDGLRVTYGITTELQGSERPACVAEMIAVHYC
;
A
#
# COMPACT_ATOMS: atom_id res chain seq x y z
N MET A 1 -7.21 9.14 11.52
CA MET A 1 -6.14 9.82 10.77
C MET A 1 -5.34 10.69 11.73
N HIS A 2 -4.03 10.50 11.79
CA HIS A 2 -3.11 11.35 12.54
C HIS A 2 -2.61 12.49 11.64
N VAL A 3 -2.71 13.74 12.13
CA VAL A 3 -2.30 14.91 11.32
C VAL A 3 -1.06 15.53 11.98
N PHE A 4 0.04 15.54 11.22
CA PHE A 4 1.27 16.23 11.60
C PHE A 4 1.19 17.70 11.15
N GLU A 5 1.52 18.62 12.05
CA GLU A 5 1.46 20.07 11.80
C GLU A 5 2.64 20.54 10.92
N ASN A 6 3.80 19.90 11.06
CA ASN A 6 5.05 20.26 10.40
C ASN A 6 6.00 19.07 10.26
N PHE A 7 7.11 19.25 9.54
CA PHE A 7 8.10 18.20 9.30
C PHE A 7 8.85 17.74 10.56
N GLU A 8 9.00 18.60 11.56
CA GLU A 8 9.67 18.23 12.80
C GLU A 8 8.85 17.21 13.61
N GLU A 9 7.52 17.32 13.58
CA GLU A 9 6.66 16.31 14.18
C GLU A 9 6.77 14.95 13.46
N VAL A 10 6.90 14.95 12.14
CA VAL A 10 7.14 13.73 11.37
C VAL A 10 8.47 13.09 11.76
N LYS A 11 9.53 13.88 11.87
CA LYS A 11 10.85 13.41 12.31
C LYS A 11 10.81 12.86 13.74
N ALA A 12 10.06 13.50 14.63
CA ALA A 12 9.87 13.03 16.01
C ALA A 12 9.14 11.68 16.10
N ALA A 13 8.37 11.31 15.08
CA ALA A 13 7.62 10.04 15.01
C ALA A 13 8.41 8.89 14.38
N ILE A 14 9.70 9.09 14.02
CA ILE A 14 10.55 8.02 13.48
C ILE A 14 10.59 6.83 14.46
N GLY A 15 10.43 5.63 13.92
CA GLY A 15 10.43 4.38 14.68
C GLY A 15 9.08 4.02 15.30
N THR A 16 8.02 4.81 15.07
CA THR A 16 6.69 4.55 15.63
C THR A 16 5.70 4.06 14.56
N GLU A 17 4.75 3.22 14.97
CA GLU A 17 3.56 2.93 14.19
C GLU A 17 2.56 4.06 14.41
N VAL A 18 2.13 4.70 13.31
CA VAL A 18 1.17 5.82 13.34
C VAL A 18 -0.27 5.32 13.43
N GLY A 19 -0.56 4.19 12.80
CA GLY A 19 -1.89 3.60 12.84
C GLY A 19 -2.17 2.66 11.68
N ALA A 20 -3.44 2.25 11.59
CA ALA A 20 -3.95 1.40 10.52
C ALA A 20 -5.08 2.09 9.77
N SER A 21 -5.17 1.82 8.47
CA SER A 21 -6.28 2.30 7.63
C SER A 21 -7.57 1.55 7.91
N GLU A 22 -8.67 2.04 7.36
CA GLU A 22 -9.88 1.22 7.19
C GLU A 22 -9.62 0.05 6.24
N TRP A 23 -10.52 -0.94 6.27
CA TRP A 23 -10.50 -2.05 5.35
C TRP A 23 -10.95 -1.64 3.95
N LEU A 24 -10.20 -2.05 2.93
CA LEU A 24 -10.51 -1.81 1.52
C LEU A 24 -10.76 -3.15 0.83
N GLU A 25 -11.89 -3.30 0.18
CA GLU A 25 -12.19 -4.50 -0.62
C GLU A 25 -11.45 -4.48 -1.96
N VAL A 26 -10.82 -5.60 -2.30
CA VAL A 26 -10.16 -5.84 -3.58
C VAL A 26 -11.09 -6.65 -4.47
N THR A 27 -12.00 -5.95 -5.16
CA THR A 27 -12.99 -6.57 -6.05
C THR A 27 -12.36 -7.10 -7.33
N GLN A 28 -13.02 -8.05 -8.00
CA GLN A 28 -12.62 -8.50 -9.34
C GLN A 28 -12.54 -7.32 -10.33
N LYS A 29 -13.48 -6.39 -10.25
CA LYS A 29 -13.46 -5.17 -11.09
C LYS A 29 -12.18 -4.36 -10.92
N ARG A 30 -11.68 -4.21 -9.68
CA ARG A 30 -10.43 -3.50 -9.39
C ARG A 30 -9.24 -4.25 -9.97
N ILE A 31 -9.23 -5.57 -9.90
CA ILE A 31 -8.20 -6.42 -10.49
C ILE A 31 -8.21 -6.30 -12.02
N ASP A 32 -9.37 -6.37 -12.64
CA ASP A 32 -9.52 -6.23 -14.10
C ASP A 32 -9.05 -4.85 -14.59
N GLN A 33 -9.36 -3.78 -13.86
CA GLN A 33 -8.90 -2.43 -14.17
C GLN A 33 -7.38 -2.31 -14.08
N PHE A 34 -6.76 -2.94 -13.08
CA PHE A 34 -5.32 -2.96 -12.95
C PHE A 34 -4.66 -3.77 -14.07
N ALA A 35 -5.23 -4.93 -14.42
CA ALA A 35 -4.77 -5.76 -15.53
C ALA A 35 -4.79 -5.00 -16.85
N GLU A 36 -5.87 -4.25 -17.12
CA GLU A 36 -5.99 -3.44 -18.33
C GLU A 36 -4.99 -2.27 -18.33
N ALA A 37 -4.87 -1.55 -17.22
CA ALA A 37 -3.97 -0.40 -17.10
C ALA A 37 -2.49 -0.76 -17.26
N THR A 38 -2.08 -1.97 -16.86
CA THR A 38 -0.69 -2.44 -16.86
C THR A 38 -0.35 -3.38 -17.99
N GLY A 39 -1.34 -4.00 -18.64
CA GLY A 39 -1.17 -5.05 -19.62
C GLY A 39 -0.88 -6.44 -19.03
N ASP A 40 -0.90 -6.58 -17.70
CA ASP A 40 -0.72 -7.89 -17.04
C ASP A 40 -2.06 -8.63 -16.97
N GLN A 41 -2.32 -9.37 -18.06
CA GLN A 41 -3.55 -10.14 -18.29
C GLN A 41 -3.40 -11.64 -17.96
N GLN A 42 -2.47 -11.99 -17.07
CA GLN A 42 -2.30 -13.39 -16.67
C GLN A 42 -3.63 -13.97 -16.15
N TRP A 43 -3.95 -15.17 -16.61
CA TRP A 43 -5.25 -15.81 -16.35
C TRP A 43 -5.61 -15.93 -14.86
N ILE A 44 -4.60 -16.07 -13.98
CA ILE A 44 -4.82 -16.17 -12.53
C ILE A 44 -5.50 -14.93 -11.94
N HIS A 45 -5.46 -13.80 -12.64
CA HIS A 45 -6.06 -12.53 -12.22
C HIS A 45 -7.41 -12.26 -12.88
N VAL A 46 -7.61 -12.70 -14.11
CA VAL A 46 -8.73 -12.24 -14.95
C VAL A 46 -9.70 -13.36 -15.39
N ASP A 47 -9.28 -14.61 -15.41
CA ASP A 47 -10.13 -15.74 -15.83
C ASP A 47 -10.79 -16.39 -14.59
N VAL A 48 -11.95 -15.88 -14.22
CA VAL A 48 -12.70 -16.31 -13.02
C VAL A 48 -13.06 -17.80 -13.09
N GLU A 49 -13.51 -18.29 -14.25
CA GLU A 49 -13.94 -19.68 -14.39
C GLU A 49 -12.77 -20.67 -14.32
N ARG A 50 -11.66 -20.32 -14.95
CA ARG A 50 -10.44 -21.11 -14.86
C ARG A 50 -9.86 -21.10 -13.44
N ALA A 51 -9.79 -19.93 -12.81
CA ALA A 51 -9.31 -19.79 -11.43
C ALA A 51 -10.12 -20.62 -10.45
N ARG A 52 -11.45 -20.66 -10.60
CA ARG A 52 -12.32 -21.47 -9.77
C ARG A 52 -11.97 -22.97 -9.82
N ARG A 53 -11.56 -23.47 -11.01
CA ARG A 53 -11.22 -24.87 -11.20
C ARG A 53 -9.78 -25.21 -10.81
N GLU A 54 -8.83 -24.30 -11.09
CA GLU A 54 -7.41 -24.63 -11.09
C GLU A 54 -6.60 -24.01 -9.95
N LEU A 55 -7.07 -22.89 -9.34
CA LEU A 55 -6.36 -22.27 -8.23
C LEU A 55 -6.77 -22.86 -6.87
N PRO A 56 -5.82 -22.98 -5.94
CA PRO A 56 -6.13 -23.42 -4.56
C PRO A 56 -7.09 -22.50 -3.83
N THR A 57 -7.15 -21.23 -4.22
CA THR A 57 -8.06 -20.22 -3.69
C THR A 57 -9.49 -20.37 -4.21
N HIS A 58 -9.69 -21.18 -5.25
CA HIS A 58 -10.97 -21.32 -5.98
C HIS A 58 -11.53 -19.99 -6.50
N THR A 59 -10.70 -18.98 -6.63
CA THR A 59 -11.02 -17.67 -7.18
C THR A 59 -9.73 -17.06 -7.76
N THR A 60 -9.90 -16.01 -8.56
CA THR A 60 -8.75 -15.20 -9.00
C THR A 60 -8.06 -14.55 -7.81
N ILE A 61 -6.83 -14.16 -8.01
CA ILE A 61 -6.02 -13.43 -7.03
C ILE A 61 -5.61 -12.06 -7.59
N ALA A 62 -5.47 -11.09 -6.72
CA ALA A 62 -4.93 -9.78 -7.09
C ALA A 62 -3.46 -9.89 -7.49
N HIS A 63 -3.03 -9.03 -8.42
CA HIS A 63 -1.61 -8.83 -8.70
C HIS A 63 -0.90 -8.35 -7.42
N GLY A 64 0.28 -8.88 -7.17
CA GLY A 64 1.11 -8.35 -6.07
C GLY A 64 1.37 -6.86 -6.22
N LEU A 65 1.63 -6.40 -7.45
CA LEU A 65 1.82 -4.97 -7.75
C LEU A 65 0.55 -4.14 -7.49
N LEU A 66 -0.65 -4.68 -7.65
CA LEU A 66 -1.88 -3.99 -7.25
C LEU A 66 -1.91 -3.80 -5.74
N THR A 67 -1.57 -4.82 -4.97
CA THR A 67 -1.50 -4.74 -3.50
C THR A 67 -0.53 -3.64 -3.06
N LEU A 68 0.65 -3.55 -3.69
CA LEU A 68 1.61 -2.48 -3.44
C LEU A 68 1.08 -1.11 -3.89
N ALA A 69 0.40 -1.03 -5.04
CA ALA A 69 -0.15 0.21 -5.58
C ALA A 69 -1.25 0.83 -4.69
N LEU A 70 -1.84 0.06 -3.78
CA LEU A 70 -2.78 0.56 -2.78
C LEU A 70 -2.09 1.28 -1.61
N ALA A 71 -0.80 1.10 -1.42
CA ALA A 71 -0.05 1.69 -0.31
C ALA A 71 -0.23 3.22 -0.17
N PRO A 72 -0.23 4.03 -1.25
CA PRO A 72 -0.51 5.47 -1.14
C PRO A 72 -1.89 5.79 -0.56
N TRP A 73 -2.88 4.95 -0.84
CA TRP A 73 -4.21 5.11 -0.25
C TRP A 73 -4.18 4.82 1.25
N PHE A 74 -3.51 3.73 1.66
CA PHE A 74 -3.35 3.39 3.08
C PHE A 74 -2.63 4.50 3.84
N VAL A 75 -1.52 5.01 3.30
CA VAL A 75 -0.78 6.10 3.93
C VAL A 75 -1.66 7.34 4.13
N ARG A 76 -2.37 7.78 3.07
CA ARG A 76 -3.23 8.96 3.14
C ARG A 76 -4.44 8.81 4.06
N SER A 77 -4.92 7.57 4.28
CA SER A 77 -6.01 7.32 5.22
C SER A 77 -5.55 7.40 6.68
N VAL A 78 -4.26 7.21 6.94
CA VAL A 78 -3.68 7.19 8.29
C VAL A 78 -2.98 8.50 8.63
N ILE A 79 -2.25 9.06 7.67
CA ILE A 79 -1.38 10.22 7.86
C ILE A 79 -1.88 11.42 7.04
N GLY A 80 -2.12 12.53 7.72
CA GLY A 80 -2.25 13.85 7.15
C GLY A 80 -1.01 14.69 7.43
N LEU A 81 -0.59 15.50 6.46
CA LEU A 81 0.49 16.48 6.62
C LEU A 81 -0.06 17.86 6.27
N LYS A 82 0.01 18.83 7.21
CA LYS A 82 -0.42 20.20 6.93
C LYS A 82 0.56 20.91 5.99
N ALA A 83 0.06 21.88 5.26
CA ALA A 83 0.81 22.75 4.35
C ALA A 83 1.52 22.04 3.18
N ILE A 84 1.19 20.79 2.89
CA ILE A 84 1.77 20.06 1.75
C ILE A 84 1.07 20.45 0.46
N LYS A 85 1.85 20.92 -0.52
CA LYS A 85 1.39 21.21 -1.89
C LYS A 85 1.34 19.97 -2.75
N ASN A 86 2.39 19.15 -2.67
CA ASN A 86 2.44 17.90 -3.42
C ASN A 86 3.30 16.84 -2.73
N THR A 87 3.16 15.61 -3.20
CA THR A 87 3.94 14.46 -2.75
C THR A 87 4.34 13.63 -3.95
N LEU A 88 5.64 13.44 -4.13
CA LEU A 88 6.17 12.55 -5.17
C LEU A 88 6.56 11.20 -4.58
N LYS A 89 6.20 10.13 -5.27
CA LYS A 89 6.71 8.81 -4.93
C LYS A 89 8.12 8.69 -5.48
N TYR A 90 9.07 8.42 -4.59
CA TYR A 90 10.48 8.31 -4.93
C TYR A 90 10.90 6.87 -5.24
N GLY A 91 10.34 5.92 -4.50
CA GLY A 91 10.66 4.50 -4.70
C GLY A 91 10.07 3.62 -3.62
N ALA A 92 10.44 2.35 -3.67
CA ALA A 92 10.10 1.38 -2.66
C ALA A 92 11.25 0.37 -2.48
N ASN A 93 11.46 -0.08 -1.25
CA ASN A 93 12.46 -1.07 -0.88
C ASN A 93 11.81 -2.25 -0.15
N ARG A 94 12.52 -3.39 -0.14
CA ARG A 94 12.17 -4.58 0.66
C ARG A 94 10.73 -5.03 0.46
N ILE A 95 10.27 -5.03 -0.80
CA ILE A 95 8.93 -5.46 -1.16
C ILE A 95 8.88 -6.99 -1.12
N ARG A 96 7.89 -7.54 -0.40
CA ARG A 96 7.60 -8.97 -0.37
C ARG A 96 6.11 -9.20 -0.40
N TYR A 97 5.67 -10.02 -1.32
CA TYR A 97 4.30 -10.52 -1.43
C TYR A 97 4.22 -11.87 -0.71
N LEU A 98 3.62 -11.87 0.47
CA LEU A 98 3.71 -13.00 1.40
C LEU A 98 2.52 -13.95 1.32
N THR A 99 1.34 -13.42 0.98
CA THR A 99 0.10 -14.19 0.91
C THR A 99 -0.70 -13.74 -0.31
N PRO A 100 -1.15 -14.66 -1.18
CA PRO A 100 -2.07 -14.33 -2.26
C PRO A 100 -3.33 -13.65 -1.73
N VAL A 101 -3.82 -12.66 -2.47
CA VAL A 101 -5.04 -11.91 -2.13
C VAL A 101 -6.18 -12.38 -3.03
N PRO A 102 -7.10 -13.22 -2.55
CA PRO A 102 -8.25 -13.65 -3.34
C PRO A 102 -9.14 -12.46 -3.71
N ALA A 103 -9.73 -12.48 -4.91
CA ALA A 103 -10.73 -11.48 -5.29
C ALA A 103 -11.88 -11.43 -4.27
N GLY A 104 -12.31 -10.23 -3.89
CA GLY A 104 -13.33 -10.01 -2.86
C GLY A 104 -12.78 -9.94 -1.44
N SER A 105 -11.48 -10.16 -1.24
CA SER A 105 -10.84 -10.00 0.07
C SER A 105 -10.69 -8.53 0.46
N LYS A 106 -10.54 -8.29 1.76
CA LYS A 106 -10.29 -6.94 2.29
C LYS A 106 -8.86 -6.82 2.78
N LEU A 107 -8.24 -5.69 2.46
CA LEU A 107 -6.89 -5.31 2.86
C LEU A 107 -6.93 -4.08 3.77
N ARG A 108 -5.94 -3.97 4.65
CA ARG A 108 -5.70 -2.81 5.51
C ARG A 108 -4.21 -2.54 5.61
N GLY A 109 -3.80 -1.29 5.55
CA GLY A 109 -2.40 -0.90 5.74
C GLY A 109 -2.12 -0.47 7.18
N ARG A 110 -1.15 -1.09 7.84
CA ARG A 110 -0.52 -0.57 9.06
C ARG A 110 0.69 0.24 8.66
N ILE A 111 0.77 1.47 9.15
CA ILE A 111 1.73 2.47 8.68
C ILE A 111 2.65 2.88 9.83
N SER A 112 3.97 2.77 9.59
CA SER A 112 5.01 3.27 10.47
C SER A 112 5.87 4.29 9.74
N ILE A 113 6.52 5.21 10.47
CA ILE A 113 7.55 6.08 9.95
C ILE A 113 8.91 5.48 10.29
N LEU A 114 9.64 5.03 9.28
CA LEU A 114 10.94 4.38 9.47
C LEU A 114 12.10 5.37 9.40
N ALA A 115 11.99 6.38 8.53
CA ALA A 115 12.97 7.44 8.37
C ALA A 115 12.30 8.72 7.86
N ALA A 116 12.88 9.86 8.19
CA ALA A 116 12.49 11.16 7.66
C ALA A 116 13.76 12.04 7.56
N GLU A 117 14.07 12.50 6.36
CA GLU A 117 15.31 13.22 6.05
C GLU A 117 14.99 14.45 5.20
N ASP A 118 15.71 15.53 5.44
CA ASP A 118 15.57 16.73 4.61
C ASP A 118 15.91 16.42 3.14
N ALA A 119 15.14 16.98 2.23
CA ALA A 119 15.31 16.85 0.80
C ALA A 119 15.47 18.24 0.16
N PRO A 120 16.04 18.34 -1.07
CA PRO A 120 16.13 19.61 -1.77
C PRO A 120 14.80 20.34 -1.88
N GLN A 121 14.86 21.68 -2.06
CA GLN A 121 13.68 22.54 -2.20
C GLN A 121 12.75 22.54 -0.98
N ASP A 122 13.35 22.54 0.21
CA ASP A 122 12.65 22.49 1.50
C ASP A 122 11.67 21.29 1.62
N GLY A 123 12.01 20.19 0.93
CA GLY A 123 11.25 18.95 0.98
C GLY A 123 11.62 18.06 2.17
N LEU A 124 10.74 17.10 2.48
CA LEU A 124 11.00 16.03 3.42
C LEU A 124 10.84 14.68 2.72
N ARG A 125 11.91 13.88 2.71
CA ARG A 125 11.86 12.49 2.25
C ARG A 125 11.50 11.57 3.42
N VAL A 126 10.37 10.90 3.31
CA VAL A 126 9.89 9.99 4.34
C VAL A 126 9.88 8.55 3.82
N THR A 127 10.42 7.64 4.61
CA THR A 127 10.30 6.20 4.38
C THR A 127 9.22 5.64 5.30
N TYR A 128 8.15 5.17 4.71
CA TYR A 128 7.03 4.53 5.39
C TYR A 128 7.22 3.02 5.40
N GLY A 129 7.15 2.39 6.56
CA GLY A 129 6.95 0.95 6.69
C GLY A 129 5.48 0.64 6.51
N ILE A 130 5.17 -0.27 5.58
CA ILE A 130 3.80 -0.65 5.27
C ILE A 130 3.65 -2.15 5.42
N THR A 131 2.79 -2.55 6.34
CA THR A 131 2.32 -3.93 6.46
C THR A 131 0.88 -3.97 5.96
N THR A 132 0.66 -4.61 4.81
CA THR A 132 -0.68 -4.80 4.24
C THR A 132 -1.28 -6.08 4.79
N GLU A 133 -2.22 -5.94 5.71
CA GLU A 133 -2.94 -7.06 6.31
C GLU A 133 -4.05 -7.56 5.37
N LEU A 134 -4.23 -8.88 5.35
CA LEU A 134 -5.34 -9.56 4.69
C LEU A 134 -6.35 -10.00 5.77
N GLN A 135 -7.60 -9.56 5.64
CA GLN A 135 -8.64 -9.89 6.62
C GLN A 135 -8.81 -11.41 6.74
N GLY A 136 -8.77 -11.91 7.98
CA GLY A 136 -8.89 -13.34 8.28
C GLY A 136 -7.60 -14.14 8.12
N SER A 137 -6.48 -13.51 7.78
CA SER A 137 -5.16 -14.13 7.69
C SER A 137 -4.23 -13.64 8.80
N GLU A 138 -3.50 -14.55 9.44
CA GLU A 138 -2.45 -14.17 10.40
C GLU A 138 -1.20 -13.60 9.69
N ARG A 139 -0.97 -14.06 8.44
CA ARG A 139 0.16 -13.60 7.64
C ARG A 139 -0.26 -12.42 6.75
N PRO A 140 0.50 -11.32 6.72
CA PRO A 140 0.17 -10.20 5.86
C PRO A 140 0.24 -10.56 4.37
N ALA A 141 -0.50 -9.83 3.55
CA ALA A 141 -0.45 -9.96 2.10
C ALA A 141 0.85 -9.42 1.52
N CYS A 142 1.29 -8.26 2.03
CA CYS A 142 2.49 -7.58 1.54
C CYS A 142 3.17 -6.82 2.66
N VAL A 143 4.50 -6.76 2.61
CA VAL A 143 5.30 -5.81 3.39
C VAL A 143 6.18 -5.03 2.43
N ALA A 144 6.34 -3.73 2.69
CA ALA A 144 7.16 -2.86 1.85
C ALA A 144 7.63 -1.63 2.63
N GLU A 145 8.74 -1.05 2.19
CA GLU A 145 9.16 0.30 2.56
C GLU A 145 8.85 1.22 1.37
N MET A 146 7.95 2.17 1.55
CA MET A 146 7.62 3.15 0.51
C MET A 146 8.24 4.50 0.82
N ILE A 147 8.95 5.05 -0.15
CA ILE A 147 9.63 6.33 -0.02
C ILE A 147 8.86 7.41 -0.78
N ALA A 148 8.56 8.50 -0.10
CA ALA A 148 7.91 9.66 -0.69
C ALA A 148 8.67 10.95 -0.31
N VAL A 149 8.63 11.93 -1.20
CA VAL A 149 9.13 13.27 -0.93
C VAL A 149 7.94 14.22 -0.88
N HIS A 150 7.82 14.95 0.22
CA HIS A 150 6.77 15.93 0.48
C HIS A 150 7.33 17.33 0.33
N TYR A 151 6.56 18.21 -0.32
CA TYR A 151 6.93 19.62 -0.54
C TYR A 151 5.83 20.54 0.01
N CYS A 152 6.28 21.61 0.69
CA CYS A 152 5.41 22.68 1.20
C CYS A 152 5.15 23.76 0.15
#